data_0b96af2d465c060b9e89fc224c70b769
#
_entry.id   0b96af2d465c060b9e89fc224c70b769
#
_cell.length_a   1.000
_cell.length_b   1.000
_cell.length_c   1.000
_cell.angle_alpha   90.00
_cell.angle_beta   90.00
_cell.angle_gamma   90.00
#
_symmetry.space_group_name_H-M   'P 1'
#
loop_
_entity.id
_entity.type
_entity.pdbx_description
1 polymer ?
#
loop_
_entity_poly.entity_id
_entity_poly.type
_entity_poly.pdbx_seq_one_letter_code
_entity_poly.pdbx_strand_id
1 'polypeptide(L)'
;MTPEDQWADLPARYALVEIENLHDDALKFEAIHRVVFGVEPEKLIAAFMEFYPNAHEGQGVGHTIAYTYASGTGYLTVPNPRVQLPVGTLQNFLDAYLKEHGGEVDYIHGEAVTDELGAKPGNIGFKLPAMGKDQLFKTVIADGVLPRKTFSMGHAEDKRYYVEGRKIK
;
A
#
# COMPACT_ATOMS: atom_id res chain seq x y z
N MET A 1 -9.69 3.72 -40.33
CA MET A 1 -10.45 3.04 -39.23
C MET A 1 -10.88 1.69 -39.76
N THR A 2 -10.63 0.63 -39.06
CA THR A 2 -11.03 -0.72 -39.48
C THR A 2 -12.55 -0.85 -39.34
N PRO A 3 -13.28 -1.41 -40.31
CA PRO A 3 -14.72 -1.67 -40.18
C PRO A 3 -15.06 -2.48 -38.98
N GLU A 4 -16.24 -2.27 -38.38
CA GLU A 4 -16.62 -2.84 -37.08
C GLU A 4 -16.59 -4.37 -37.07
N ASP A 5 -16.91 -5.00 -38.17
CA ASP A 5 -16.85 -6.45 -38.42
C ASP A 5 -15.40 -7.01 -38.38
N GLN A 6 -14.42 -6.21 -38.72
CA GLN A 6 -12.99 -6.61 -38.65
C GLN A 6 -12.39 -6.45 -37.28
N TRP A 7 -13.05 -5.74 -36.37
CA TRP A 7 -12.56 -5.58 -34.99
C TRP A 7 -12.75 -6.83 -34.16
N ALA A 8 -13.71 -7.69 -34.51
CA ALA A 8 -14.04 -8.90 -33.75
C ALA A 8 -12.84 -9.83 -33.59
N ASP A 9 -11.96 -9.91 -34.58
CA ASP A 9 -10.82 -10.84 -34.62
C ASP A 9 -9.48 -10.17 -34.29
N LEU A 10 -9.46 -8.87 -33.99
CA LEU A 10 -8.23 -8.18 -33.63
C LEU A 10 -7.73 -8.62 -32.24
N PRO A 11 -6.46 -9.09 -32.13
CA PRO A 11 -5.89 -9.48 -30.83
C PRO A 11 -5.96 -8.37 -29.77
N ALA A 12 -5.89 -7.10 -30.18
CA ALA A 12 -5.99 -5.94 -29.29
C ALA A 12 -7.36 -5.81 -28.57
N ARG A 13 -8.38 -6.56 -28.99
CA ARG A 13 -9.68 -6.60 -28.29
C ARG A 13 -9.72 -7.54 -27.11
N TYR A 14 -8.71 -8.37 -26.97
CA TYR A 14 -8.65 -9.40 -25.94
C TYR A 14 -7.65 -9.01 -24.86
N ALA A 15 -8.01 -9.24 -23.62
CA ALA A 15 -7.11 -9.14 -22.48
C ALA A 15 -7.11 -10.47 -21.73
N LEU A 16 -5.96 -10.83 -21.16
CA LEU A 16 -5.90 -11.94 -20.23
C LEU A 16 -6.52 -11.50 -18.92
N VAL A 17 -7.53 -12.25 -18.48
CA VAL A 17 -8.24 -12.00 -17.22
C VAL A 17 -8.17 -13.27 -16.38
N GLU A 18 -7.82 -13.10 -15.12
CA GLU A 18 -7.92 -14.13 -14.08
C GLU A 18 -9.08 -13.75 -13.16
N ILE A 19 -9.97 -14.70 -12.92
CA ILE A 19 -11.11 -14.52 -12.00
C ILE A 19 -10.88 -15.41 -10.79
N GLU A 20 -10.74 -14.77 -9.62
CA GLU A 20 -10.50 -15.46 -8.37
C GLU A 20 -11.70 -15.30 -7.42
N ASN A 21 -11.93 -16.32 -6.60
CA ASN A 21 -12.91 -16.24 -5.53
C ASN A 21 -12.28 -15.52 -4.32
N LEU A 22 -12.72 -14.29 -4.04
CA LEU A 22 -12.24 -13.52 -2.89
C LEU A 22 -12.40 -14.26 -1.55
N HIS A 23 -13.38 -15.16 -1.43
CA HIS A 23 -13.65 -15.91 -0.21
C HIS A 23 -12.84 -17.20 -0.09
N ASP A 24 -12.02 -17.54 -1.08
CA ASP A 24 -11.13 -18.71 -1.00
C ASP A 24 -10.16 -18.56 0.16
N ASP A 25 -10.10 -19.56 1.04
CA ASP A 25 -9.24 -19.51 2.25
C ASP A 25 -7.75 -19.52 1.92
N ALA A 26 -7.37 -20.01 0.74
CA ALA A 26 -5.99 -19.98 0.26
C ALA A 26 -5.54 -18.57 -0.15
N LEU A 27 -6.49 -17.70 -0.52
CA LEU A 27 -6.18 -16.33 -0.88
C LEU A 27 -5.93 -15.49 0.39
N LYS A 28 -4.72 -15.02 0.58
CA LYS A 28 -4.35 -14.13 1.70
C LYS A 28 -3.91 -12.79 1.18
N PHE A 29 -4.36 -11.73 1.86
CA PHE A 29 -3.88 -10.37 1.62
C PHE A 29 -2.75 -10.07 2.60
N GLU A 30 -1.57 -9.86 2.07
CA GLU A 30 -0.40 -9.52 2.86
C GLU A 30 -0.15 -8.02 2.80
N ALA A 31 0.21 -7.45 3.95
CA ALA A 31 0.51 -6.04 4.03
C ALA A 31 1.75 -5.70 3.19
N ILE A 32 1.67 -4.59 2.48
CA ILE A 32 2.84 -3.97 1.84
C ILE A 32 3.19 -2.73 2.63
N HIS A 33 4.39 -2.71 3.14
CA HIS A 33 4.95 -1.65 3.97
C HIS A 33 5.56 -0.53 3.12
N ARG A 34 6.01 0.55 3.73
CA ARG A 34 6.67 1.66 3.04
C ARG A 34 8.01 1.93 3.70
N VAL A 35 9.02 2.15 2.87
CA VAL A 35 10.27 2.73 3.34
C VAL A 35 10.48 4.03 2.57
N VAL A 36 10.75 5.10 3.30
CA VAL A 36 11.04 6.42 2.75
C VAL A 36 12.54 6.66 2.89
N PHE A 37 13.17 7.04 1.78
CA PHE A 37 14.60 7.26 1.66
C PHE A 37 14.91 8.74 1.45
N GLY A 38 16.08 9.15 1.92
CA GLY A 38 16.58 10.49 1.67
C GLY A 38 15.83 11.58 2.42
N VAL A 39 15.37 11.28 3.63
CA VAL A 39 14.61 12.20 4.49
C VAL A 39 15.25 12.36 5.86
N GLU A 40 14.80 13.34 6.60
CA GLU A 40 15.08 13.49 8.03
C GLU A 40 13.90 12.92 8.82
N PRO A 41 14.00 11.70 9.42
CA PRO A 41 12.88 11.00 10.03
C PRO A 41 12.12 11.80 11.09
N GLU A 42 12.83 12.53 11.94
CA GLU A 42 12.22 13.35 12.98
C GLU A 42 11.37 14.49 12.41
N LYS A 43 11.84 15.13 11.32
CA LYS A 43 11.07 16.15 10.62
C LYS A 43 9.84 15.56 9.93
N LEU A 44 9.98 14.39 9.33
CA LEU A 44 8.86 13.70 8.69
C LEU A 44 7.80 13.29 9.73
N ILE A 45 8.19 12.79 10.90
CA ILE A 45 7.28 12.47 12.01
C ILE A 45 6.55 13.72 12.50
N ALA A 46 7.28 14.83 12.71
CA ALA A 46 6.68 16.10 13.11
C ALA A 46 5.67 16.61 12.07
N ALA A 47 6.03 16.57 10.79
CA ALA A 47 5.15 16.95 9.70
C ALA A 47 3.90 16.06 9.60
N PHE A 48 4.01 14.76 9.92
CA PHE A 48 2.83 13.88 9.98
C PHE A 48 1.84 14.33 11.05
N MET A 49 2.32 14.73 12.22
CA MET A 49 1.47 15.21 13.30
C MET A 49 0.84 16.57 12.99
N GLU A 50 1.52 17.42 12.22
CA GLU A 50 0.95 18.68 11.72
C GLU A 50 -0.10 18.44 10.64
N PHE A 51 0.14 17.47 9.76
CA PHE A 51 -0.78 17.12 8.66
C PHE A 51 -2.11 16.56 9.15
N TYR A 52 -2.09 15.79 10.23
CA TYR A 52 -3.29 15.20 10.82
C TYR A 52 -3.60 15.84 12.18
N PRO A 53 -4.63 16.69 12.27
CA PRO A 53 -5.07 17.23 13.56
C PRO A 53 -5.38 16.13 14.57
N ASN A 54 -4.84 16.24 15.77
CA ASN A 54 -4.94 15.27 16.87
C ASN A 54 -4.16 13.95 16.65
N ALA A 55 -3.32 13.83 15.62
CA ALA A 55 -2.36 12.76 15.57
C ALA A 55 -1.40 12.85 16.76
N HIS A 56 -0.94 11.72 17.23
CA HIS A 56 0.01 11.65 18.34
C HIS A 56 0.93 10.44 18.20
N GLU A 57 2.09 10.53 18.84
CA GLU A 57 2.97 9.37 19.01
C GLU A 57 2.39 8.38 20.02
N GLY A 58 2.69 7.10 19.82
CA GLY A 58 2.18 6.00 20.62
C GLY A 58 0.98 5.29 19.99
N GLN A 59 0.60 4.18 20.60
CA GLN A 59 -0.57 3.40 20.20
C GLN A 59 -1.86 4.03 20.74
N GLY A 60 -2.93 3.93 19.97
CA GLY A 60 -4.22 4.48 20.34
C GLY A 60 -5.38 3.97 19.50
N VAL A 61 -6.55 4.55 19.73
CA VAL A 61 -7.74 4.27 18.91
C VAL A 61 -7.63 5.02 17.59
N GLY A 62 -8.00 4.38 16.51
CA GLY A 62 -7.92 4.92 15.15
C GLY A 62 -6.89 4.19 14.28
N HIS A 63 -6.26 4.92 13.35
CA HIS A 63 -5.21 4.33 12.52
C HIS A 63 -3.85 4.44 13.22
N THR A 64 -3.35 3.31 13.70
CA THR A 64 -2.02 3.22 14.29
C THR A 64 -1.03 2.61 13.29
N ILE A 65 0.08 3.28 13.06
CA ILE A 65 1.12 2.93 12.10
C ILE A 65 2.44 2.82 12.86
N ALA A 66 3.05 1.64 12.83
CA ALA A 66 4.37 1.44 13.43
C ALA A 66 5.46 2.00 12.51
N TYR A 67 6.52 2.56 13.09
CA TYR A 67 7.68 3.02 12.33
C TYR A 67 9.00 2.58 12.96
N THR A 68 10.04 2.52 12.12
CA THR A 68 11.41 2.23 12.51
C THR A 68 12.34 3.19 11.76
N TYR A 69 13.30 3.79 12.47
CA TYR A 69 14.38 4.58 11.89
C TYR A 69 15.67 4.42 12.72
N ALA A 70 16.76 5.07 12.33
CA ALA A 70 18.08 4.86 12.95
C ALA A 70 18.11 5.07 14.47
N SER A 71 17.31 6.00 14.99
CA SER A 71 17.28 6.34 16.43
C SER A 71 16.27 5.50 17.23
N GLY A 72 15.46 4.65 16.59
CA GLY A 72 14.52 3.79 17.32
C GLY A 72 13.25 3.43 16.54
N THR A 73 12.26 2.98 17.29
CA THR A 73 10.95 2.56 16.79
C THR A 73 9.85 3.27 17.55
N GLY A 74 8.68 3.40 16.93
CA GLY A 74 7.52 3.99 17.58
C GLY A 74 6.23 3.73 16.81
N TYR A 75 5.21 4.47 17.17
CA TYR A 75 3.89 4.42 16.56
C TYR A 75 3.38 5.83 16.33
N LEU A 76 2.67 6.01 15.22
CA LEU A 76 1.88 7.21 14.93
C LEU A 76 0.41 6.82 14.89
N THR A 77 -0.42 7.52 15.64
CA THR A 77 -1.87 7.26 15.68
C THR A 77 -2.64 8.49 15.21
N VAL A 78 -3.59 8.24 14.29
CA VAL A 78 -4.60 9.21 13.85
C VAL A 78 -5.96 8.77 14.41
N PRO A 79 -6.50 9.44 15.45
CA PRO A 79 -7.70 8.99 16.16
C PRO A 79 -8.98 9.01 15.31
N ASN A 80 -9.09 9.98 14.40
CA ASN A 80 -10.26 10.17 13.54
C ASN A 80 -9.84 10.22 12.08
N PRO A 81 -9.46 9.07 11.47
CA PRO A 81 -9.03 9.03 10.09
C PRO A 81 -10.18 9.35 9.13
N ARG A 82 -9.85 10.00 8.00
CA ARG A 82 -10.84 10.35 6.96
C ARG A 82 -11.05 9.24 5.94
N VAL A 83 -10.23 8.21 5.97
CA VAL A 83 -10.22 7.06 5.06
C VAL A 83 -10.33 5.77 5.87
N GLN A 84 -10.77 4.69 5.21
CA GLN A 84 -11.07 3.43 5.90
C GLN A 84 -9.83 2.64 6.34
N LEU A 85 -8.70 2.82 5.66
CA LEU A 85 -7.50 2.00 5.90
C LEU A 85 -6.30 2.85 6.36
N PRO A 86 -5.48 2.33 7.29
CA PRO A 86 -4.23 2.98 7.70
C PRO A 86 -3.27 3.27 6.55
N VAL A 87 -3.23 2.39 5.54
CA VAL A 87 -2.43 2.60 4.33
C VAL A 87 -2.85 3.85 3.56
N GLY A 88 -4.14 4.17 3.52
CA GLY A 88 -4.65 5.39 2.89
C GLY A 88 -4.23 6.64 3.66
N THR A 89 -4.32 6.59 4.99
CA THR A 89 -3.83 7.66 5.85
C THR A 89 -2.34 7.93 5.62
N LEU A 90 -1.51 6.89 5.66
CA LEU A 90 -0.07 7.07 5.42
C LEU A 90 0.23 7.59 4.01
N GLN A 91 -0.41 7.01 2.98
CA GLN A 91 -0.12 7.36 1.59
C GLN A 91 -0.50 8.80 1.27
N ASN A 92 -1.65 9.28 1.76
CA ASN A 92 -2.08 10.67 1.56
C ASN A 92 -1.07 11.67 2.14
N PHE A 93 -0.52 11.36 3.31
CA PHE A 93 0.53 12.17 3.90
C PHE A 93 1.82 12.10 3.08
N LEU A 94 2.30 10.89 2.75
CA LEU A 94 3.55 10.72 2.02
C LEU A 94 3.51 11.39 0.64
N ASP A 95 2.41 11.28 -0.08
CA ASP A 95 2.26 11.92 -1.40
C ASP A 95 2.34 13.45 -1.30
N ALA A 96 1.81 14.04 -0.23
CA ALA A 96 1.92 15.47 0.02
C ALA A 96 3.34 15.87 0.46
N TYR A 97 3.90 15.16 1.44
CA TYR A 97 5.21 15.44 2.00
C TYR A 97 6.34 15.33 0.98
N LEU A 98 6.38 14.22 0.24
CA LEU A 98 7.44 13.99 -0.74
C LEU A 98 7.39 14.96 -1.93
N LYS A 99 6.20 15.43 -2.29
CA LYS A 99 6.05 16.45 -3.33
C LYS A 99 6.68 17.78 -2.92
N GLU A 100 6.64 18.12 -1.65
CA GLU A 100 7.15 19.39 -1.10
C GLU A 100 8.62 19.30 -0.70
N HIS A 101 9.03 18.21 -0.06
CA HIS A 101 10.34 18.08 0.59
C HIS A 101 11.30 17.16 -0.16
N GLY A 102 10.82 16.43 -1.17
CA GLY A 102 11.63 15.41 -1.86
C GLY A 102 11.74 14.12 -1.06
N GLY A 103 12.64 13.24 -1.48
CA GLY A 103 12.78 11.88 -0.99
C GLY A 103 12.09 10.89 -1.93
N GLU A 104 12.27 9.61 -1.63
CA GLU A 104 11.70 8.51 -2.41
C GLU A 104 10.97 7.53 -1.51
N VAL A 105 9.89 6.92 -1.98
CA VAL A 105 9.18 5.88 -1.27
C VAL A 105 9.22 4.57 -2.05
N ASP A 106 9.58 3.48 -1.37
CA ASP A 106 9.49 2.13 -1.90
C ASP A 106 8.48 1.28 -1.10
N TYR A 107 8.00 0.24 -1.74
CA TYR A 107 6.93 -0.64 -1.26
C TYR A 107 7.50 -2.01 -0.95
N ILE A 108 7.58 -2.31 0.33
CA ILE A 108 8.32 -3.47 0.84
C ILE A 108 7.35 -4.55 1.34
N HIS A 109 7.59 -5.78 0.90
CA HIS A 109 6.93 -6.96 1.43
C HIS A 109 7.78 -7.55 2.57
N GLY A 110 7.20 -7.63 3.77
CA GLY A 110 7.84 -8.17 4.96
C GLY A 110 8.36 -7.12 5.94
N GLU A 111 8.01 -7.31 7.21
CA GLU A 111 8.35 -6.38 8.30
C GLU A 111 9.85 -6.32 8.56
N ALA A 112 10.54 -7.48 8.56
CA ALA A 112 11.97 -7.54 8.85
C ALA A 112 12.80 -6.71 7.87
N VAL A 113 12.48 -6.78 6.57
CA VAL A 113 13.17 -5.98 5.53
C VAL A 113 12.83 -4.50 5.71
N THR A 114 11.60 -4.18 6.07
CA THR A 114 11.17 -2.80 6.33
C THR A 114 11.92 -2.21 7.52
N ASP A 115 12.09 -2.98 8.59
CA ASP A 115 12.88 -2.57 9.77
C ASP A 115 14.36 -2.39 9.42
N GLU A 116 14.96 -3.33 8.69
CA GLU A 116 16.36 -3.25 8.26
C GLU A 116 16.64 -2.01 7.41
N LEU A 117 15.79 -1.73 6.42
CA LEU A 117 15.94 -0.60 5.53
C LEU A 117 15.64 0.73 6.24
N GLY A 118 14.60 0.75 7.08
CA GLY A 118 14.20 1.92 7.86
C GLY A 118 15.26 2.34 8.87
N ALA A 119 15.95 1.38 9.49
CA ALA A 119 17.00 1.67 10.48
C ALA A 119 18.28 2.30 9.89
N LYS A 120 18.41 2.40 8.56
CA LYS A 120 19.56 3.06 7.93
C LYS A 120 19.45 4.59 8.05
N PRO A 121 20.56 5.31 8.20
CA PRO A 121 20.54 6.78 8.26
C PRO A 121 19.84 7.41 7.04
N GLY A 122 19.00 8.40 7.30
CA GLY A 122 18.25 9.09 6.24
C GLY A 122 17.01 8.31 5.74
N ASN A 123 16.64 7.24 6.42
CA ASN A 123 15.48 6.42 6.07
C ASN A 123 14.50 6.31 7.24
N ILE A 124 13.24 6.02 6.91
CA ILE A 124 12.21 5.60 7.87
C ILE A 124 11.33 4.53 7.23
N GLY A 125 11.13 3.43 7.95
CA GLY A 125 10.24 2.34 7.57
C GLY A 125 8.91 2.44 8.29
N PHE A 126 7.80 2.26 7.58
CA PHE A 126 6.44 2.22 8.12
C PHE A 126 5.82 0.85 7.93
N LYS A 127 5.43 0.22 9.02
CA LYS A 127 4.72 -1.06 9.00
C LYS A 127 3.23 -0.84 9.11
N LEU A 128 2.50 -1.47 8.20
CA LEU A 128 1.06 -1.34 8.05
C LEU A 128 0.38 -2.66 8.40
N PRO A 129 -0.81 -2.62 9.00
CA PRO A 129 -1.60 -3.83 9.21
C PRO A 129 -2.09 -4.39 7.87
N ALA A 130 -2.24 -5.71 7.80
CA ALA A 130 -2.87 -6.36 6.67
C ALA A 130 -4.35 -5.98 6.57
N MET A 131 -4.82 -5.77 5.34
CA MET A 131 -6.23 -5.53 5.07
C MET A 131 -7.01 -6.86 5.10
N GLY A 132 -8.15 -6.89 5.81
CA GLY A 132 -9.07 -8.02 5.75
C GLY A 132 -9.80 -8.07 4.40
N LYS A 133 -10.11 -9.29 3.92
CA LYS A 133 -10.87 -9.48 2.67
C LYS A 133 -12.24 -8.80 2.70
N ASP A 134 -12.89 -8.81 3.86
CA ASP A 134 -14.18 -8.16 4.08
C ASP A 134 -14.13 -6.64 3.99
N GLN A 135 -12.95 -6.05 4.10
CA GLN A 135 -12.74 -4.62 3.98
C GLN A 135 -12.60 -4.14 2.53
N LEU A 136 -12.27 -5.05 1.58
CA LEU A 136 -11.96 -4.68 0.20
C LEU A 136 -13.10 -3.86 -0.45
N PHE A 137 -14.27 -4.45 -0.58
CA PHE A 137 -15.40 -3.78 -1.23
C PHE A 137 -15.95 -2.63 -0.40
N LYS A 138 -15.97 -2.76 0.93
CA LYS A 138 -16.39 -1.68 1.83
C LYS A 138 -15.52 -0.42 1.64
N THR A 139 -14.21 -0.62 1.55
CA THR A 139 -13.27 0.48 1.34
C THR A 139 -13.43 1.10 -0.06
N VAL A 140 -13.54 0.26 -1.10
CA VAL A 140 -13.73 0.77 -2.47
C VAL A 140 -15.04 1.55 -2.61
N ILE A 141 -16.09 1.13 -1.94
CA ILE A 141 -17.38 1.85 -1.95
C ILE A 141 -17.29 3.18 -1.20
N ALA A 142 -16.59 3.21 -0.06
CA ALA A 142 -16.50 4.40 0.79
C ALA A 142 -15.46 5.41 0.28
N ASP A 143 -14.26 4.95 -0.07
CA ASP A 143 -13.09 5.78 -0.35
C ASP A 143 -12.74 5.84 -1.85
N GLY A 144 -13.35 4.98 -2.69
CA GLY A 144 -13.00 4.85 -4.10
C GLY A 144 -11.80 3.93 -4.33
N VAL A 145 -10.91 4.33 -5.23
CA VAL A 145 -9.74 3.53 -5.61
C VAL A 145 -8.80 3.36 -4.42
N LEU A 146 -8.41 2.11 -4.14
CA LEU A 146 -7.43 1.82 -3.10
C LEU A 146 -6.07 2.48 -3.43
N PRO A 147 -5.33 2.90 -2.41
CA PRO A 147 -3.95 3.33 -2.59
C PRO A 147 -3.11 2.26 -3.30
N ARG A 148 -2.16 2.72 -4.11
CA ARG A 148 -1.22 1.79 -4.77
C ARG A 148 -0.53 0.90 -3.73
N LYS A 149 -0.34 -0.38 -4.08
CA LYS A 149 0.33 -1.34 -3.19
C LYS A 149 -0.30 -1.42 -1.79
N THR A 150 -1.63 -1.46 -1.72
CA THR A 150 -2.34 -1.64 -0.46
C THR A 150 -2.08 -3.02 0.14
N PHE A 151 -2.03 -4.05 -0.72
CA PHE A 151 -1.73 -5.43 -0.33
C PHE A 151 -1.04 -6.19 -1.46
N SER A 152 -0.50 -7.36 -1.14
CA SER A 152 -0.11 -8.40 -2.09
C SER A 152 -0.96 -9.63 -1.87
N MET A 153 -1.32 -10.32 -2.95
CA MET A 153 -1.94 -11.64 -2.90
C MET A 153 -0.84 -12.69 -2.93
N GLY A 154 -0.64 -13.39 -1.80
CA GLY A 154 0.40 -14.40 -1.63
C GLY A 154 1.83 -13.86 -1.67
N HIS A 155 2.78 -14.75 -1.43
CA HIS A 155 4.21 -14.43 -1.46
C HIS A 155 4.75 -14.36 -2.90
N ALA A 156 5.86 -13.65 -3.07
CA ALA A 156 6.48 -13.47 -4.39
C ALA A 156 6.92 -14.80 -5.03
N GLU A 157 7.43 -15.72 -4.21
CA GLU A 157 7.85 -17.06 -4.62
C GLU A 157 6.71 -17.97 -5.09
N ASP A 158 5.47 -17.71 -4.63
CA ASP A 158 4.28 -18.48 -5.04
C ASP A 158 3.70 -17.99 -6.36
N LYS A 159 4.13 -16.82 -6.84
CA LYS A 159 3.62 -16.22 -8.09
C LYS A 159 4.25 -16.86 -9.30
N ARG A 160 3.40 -17.36 -10.20
CA ARG A 160 3.85 -17.96 -11.46
C ARG A 160 3.87 -16.91 -12.57
N TYR A 161 4.79 -17.12 -13.53
CA TYR A 161 4.75 -16.34 -14.76
C TYR A 161 3.58 -16.80 -15.63
N TYR A 162 2.84 -15.86 -16.16
CA TYR A 162 1.79 -16.12 -17.14
C TYR A 162 2.42 -16.31 -18.52
N VAL A 163 2.88 -17.54 -18.78
CA VAL A 163 3.52 -17.89 -20.06
C VAL A 163 2.57 -18.52 -21.07
N GLU A 164 1.33 -18.85 -20.65
CA GLU A 164 0.29 -19.44 -21.50
C GLU A 164 -1.01 -18.66 -21.39
N GLY A 165 -1.60 -18.34 -22.52
CA GLY A 165 -2.95 -17.82 -22.63
C GLY A 165 -3.78 -18.71 -23.56
N ARG A 166 -5.05 -18.96 -23.22
CA ARG A 166 -5.98 -19.67 -24.09
C ARG A 166 -7.14 -18.77 -24.45
N LYS A 167 -7.52 -18.81 -25.73
CA LYS A 167 -8.75 -18.14 -26.17
C LYS A 167 -9.95 -18.89 -25.57
N ILE A 168 -10.80 -18.18 -24.87
CA ILE A 168 -12.09 -18.69 -24.41
C ILE A 168 -13.02 -18.68 -25.63
N LYS A 169 -13.56 -19.85 -25.96
CA LYS A 169 -14.52 -20.02 -27.07
C LYS A 169 -15.92 -19.78 -26.61
#